data_91b9c7c011bf9f718945503a248b8272
#
_entry.id   91b9c7c011bf9f718945503a248b8272
#
_cell.length_a   1.000
_cell.length_b   1.000
_cell.length_c   1.000
_cell.angle_alpha   90.00
_cell.angle_beta   90.00
_cell.angle_gamma   90.00
#
_symmetry.space_group_name_H-M   'P 1'
#
loop_
_entity.id
_entity.type
_entity.pdbx_description
1 polymer ?
#
loop_
_entity_poly.entity_id
_entity_poly.type
_entity_poly.pdbx_seq_one_letter_code
_entity_poly.pdbx_strand_id
1 'polypeptide(L)'
;MRTSRRGFVGGVSALALASGSSSAFAQKKYDDGVTDTEIKIGNTNPYSGPASSYAAIAKTIDAYFKSVNDAGGINGRKIKFISLDDGYSPPKTVEMVRQLVEQDKIFALFQSLGTPCNTAIHKYMNQRKVPQIYVATGASKWGDPKSFPWTMGFQPDYHTAAVIYAKHILANVKDAKIGILMQNDDYGKDYLNGFKKGLGKGNEELIGQLATYEVTD
;
A
#
# COMPACT_ATOMS: atom_id res chain seq x y z
N MET A 1 87.90 -49.47 -4.34
CA MET A 1 87.51 -50.20 -5.54
C MET A 1 85.98 -50.30 -5.67
N ARG A 2 85.49 -49.79 -6.74
CA ARG A 2 84.12 -50.01 -7.36
C ARG A 2 82.89 -49.54 -6.58
N THR A 3 82.40 -48.49 -7.13
CA THR A 3 81.01 -47.98 -7.32
C THR A 3 79.94 -49.04 -7.51
N SER A 4 78.77 -48.84 -6.93
CA SER A 4 77.50 -49.24 -7.57
C SER A 4 76.40 -48.22 -7.28
N ARG A 5 75.97 -47.60 -8.34
CA ARG A 5 74.76 -46.82 -8.49
C ARG A 5 73.53 -47.75 -8.45
N ARG A 6 72.48 -47.32 -7.79
CA ARG A 6 71.07 -47.45 -8.23
C ARG A 6 70.14 -47.46 -7.03
N GLY A 7 69.24 -46.60 -7.16
CA GLY A 7 67.96 -46.69 -6.52
C GLY A 7 67.34 -45.34 -6.11
N PHE A 8 67.25 -44.42 -7.06
CA PHE A 8 66.38 -43.26 -6.93
C PHE A 8 64.98 -43.69 -7.27
N VAL A 9 64.15 -43.98 -6.27
CA VAL A 9 62.71 -44.19 -6.47
C VAL A 9 62.00 -42.99 -5.86
N GLY A 10 61.48 -42.16 -6.76
CA GLY A 10 60.77 -40.96 -6.40
C GLY A 10 59.46 -41.25 -5.69
N GLY A 11 59.36 -40.74 -4.49
CA GLY A 11 58.09 -40.58 -3.80
C GLY A 11 57.34 -39.42 -4.40
N VAL A 12 56.43 -39.66 -5.31
CA VAL A 12 55.49 -38.67 -5.76
C VAL A 12 54.44 -38.49 -4.65
N SER A 13 54.66 -37.48 -3.80
CA SER A 13 53.59 -37.05 -2.87
C SER A 13 52.48 -36.41 -3.67
N ALA A 14 51.41 -37.17 -3.89
CA ALA A 14 50.17 -36.64 -4.39
C ALA A 14 49.57 -35.70 -3.34
N LEU A 15 49.86 -34.41 -3.45
CA LEU A 15 49.08 -33.37 -2.78
C LEU A 15 47.69 -33.40 -3.44
N ALA A 16 46.76 -34.12 -2.82
CA ALA A 16 45.34 -33.97 -3.09
C ALA A 16 44.92 -32.56 -2.70
N LEU A 17 44.93 -31.63 -3.64
CA LEU A 17 44.23 -30.36 -3.55
C LEU A 17 42.74 -30.70 -3.40
N ALA A 18 42.30 -30.83 -2.16
CA ALA A 18 40.88 -30.74 -1.81
C ALA A 18 40.44 -29.30 -2.12
N SER A 19 40.09 -29.09 -3.40
CA SER A 19 39.37 -27.91 -3.84
C SER A 19 37.99 -27.99 -3.20
N GLY A 20 37.93 -27.54 -1.95
CA GLY A 20 36.67 -27.25 -1.30
C GLY A 20 35.99 -26.18 -2.11
N SER A 21 35.08 -26.60 -2.98
CA SER A 21 34.14 -25.73 -3.64
C SER A 21 33.27 -25.11 -2.53
N SER A 22 33.79 -24.04 -1.91
CA SER A 22 32.99 -23.13 -1.14
C SER A 22 31.97 -22.60 -2.14
N SER A 23 30.81 -23.23 -2.22
CA SER A 23 29.66 -22.62 -2.85
C SER A 23 29.44 -21.30 -2.12
N ALA A 24 30.00 -20.24 -2.68
CA ALA A 24 29.68 -18.90 -2.26
C ALA A 24 28.18 -18.75 -2.53
N PHE A 25 27.37 -19.06 -1.53
CA PHE A 25 25.98 -18.65 -1.52
C PHE A 25 26.02 -17.14 -1.60
N ALA A 26 25.85 -16.58 -2.79
CA ALA A 26 25.64 -15.16 -2.97
C ALA A 26 24.52 -14.78 -2.00
N GLN A 27 24.84 -14.04 -0.96
CA GLN A 27 23.89 -13.63 0.03
C GLN A 27 22.82 -12.82 -0.72
N LYS A 28 21.62 -13.37 -0.82
CA LYS A 28 20.51 -12.71 -1.49
C LYS A 28 20.28 -11.38 -0.80
N LYS A 29 20.44 -10.30 -1.54
CA LYS A 29 20.16 -8.95 -1.03
C LYS A 29 18.68 -8.68 -1.24
N TYR A 30 17.93 -8.56 -0.17
CA TYR A 30 16.52 -8.16 -0.17
C TYR A 30 16.37 -6.71 0.25
N ASP A 31 15.31 -6.09 -0.21
CA ASP A 31 14.83 -4.80 0.31
C ASP A 31 14.22 -4.98 1.71
N ASP A 32 14.00 -3.87 2.40
CA ASP A 32 13.33 -3.87 3.71
C ASP A 32 12.00 -4.66 3.64
N GLY A 33 11.72 -5.41 4.69
CA GLY A 33 10.50 -6.20 4.83
C GLY A 33 10.43 -7.50 4.03
N VAL A 34 11.49 -7.91 3.33
CA VAL A 34 11.52 -9.17 2.59
C VAL A 34 12.68 -10.03 3.05
N THR A 35 12.42 -11.33 3.23
CA THR A 35 13.43 -12.35 3.54
C THR A 35 13.18 -13.60 2.68
N ASP A 36 13.95 -14.65 2.88
CA ASP A 36 13.69 -15.95 2.24
C ASP A 36 12.37 -16.57 2.68
N THR A 37 11.84 -16.20 3.85
CA THR A 37 10.67 -16.85 4.48
C THR A 37 9.50 -15.91 4.77
N GLU A 38 9.68 -14.59 4.68
CA GLU A 38 8.68 -13.61 5.11
C GLU A 38 8.61 -12.41 4.19
N ILE A 39 7.41 -11.85 4.04
CA ILE A 39 7.13 -10.53 3.44
C ILE A 39 6.30 -9.72 4.44
N LYS A 40 6.79 -8.57 4.89
CA LYS A 40 6.09 -7.68 5.82
C LYS A 40 5.24 -6.66 5.05
N ILE A 41 3.96 -6.66 5.32
CA ILE A 41 2.98 -5.74 4.75
C ILE A 41 2.37 -4.90 5.86
N GLY A 42 2.49 -3.58 5.74
CA GLY A 42 1.90 -2.63 6.68
C GLY A 42 0.52 -2.16 6.25
N ASN A 43 -0.27 -1.71 7.21
CA ASN A 43 -1.58 -1.11 6.99
C ASN A 43 -1.89 -0.12 8.12
N THR A 44 -2.62 0.95 7.83
CA THR A 44 -3.32 1.76 8.83
C THR A 44 -4.81 1.74 8.55
N ASN A 45 -5.60 1.58 9.60
CA ASN A 45 -7.05 1.46 9.50
C ASN A 45 -7.69 1.96 10.81
N PRO A 46 -8.85 2.63 10.75
CA PRO A 46 -9.52 3.04 11.98
C PRO A 46 -10.19 1.84 12.66
N TYR A 47 -9.56 1.32 13.70
CA TYR A 47 -10.15 0.31 14.57
C TYR A 47 -10.95 0.95 15.70
N SER A 48 -10.68 2.22 15.99
CA SER A 48 -11.34 3.04 17.00
C SER A 48 -11.95 4.30 16.37
N GLY A 49 -12.73 5.05 17.15
CA GLY A 49 -13.33 6.32 16.72
C GLY A 49 -14.56 6.20 15.82
N PRO A 50 -15.06 7.32 15.28
CA PRO A 50 -16.29 7.36 14.49
C PRO A 50 -16.28 6.53 13.22
N ALA A 51 -15.10 6.31 12.62
CA ALA A 51 -14.92 5.53 11.41
C ALA A 51 -14.62 4.03 11.68
N SER A 52 -14.78 3.55 12.91
CA SER A 52 -14.39 2.19 13.32
C SER A 52 -15.15 1.06 12.61
N SER A 53 -16.28 1.34 11.98
CA SER A 53 -16.96 0.37 11.11
C SER A 53 -16.10 -0.10 9.94
N TYR A 54 -15.16 0.72 9.48
CA TYR A 54 -14.19 0.36 8.43
C TYR A 54 -13.09 -0.60 8.91
N ALA A 55 -13.02 -0.92 10.21
CA ALA A 55 -12.13 -1.96 10.72
C ALA A 55 -12.34 -3.33 10.03
N ALA A 56 -13.53 -3.55 9.48
CA ALA A 56 -13.86 -4.75 8.72
C ALA A 56 -12.88 -4.97 7.53
N ILE A 57 -12.40 -3.90 6.90
CA ILE A 57 -11.47 -3.98 5.76
C ILE A 57 -10.17 -4.69 6.19
N ALA A 58 -9.48 -4.15 7.18
CA ALA A 58 -8.21 -4.71 7.60
C ALA A 58 -8.36 -6.09 8.28
N LYS A 59 -9.46 -6.34 8.98
CA LYS A 59 -9.78 -7.67 9.52
C LYS A 59 -9.97 -8.71 8.42
N THR A 60 -10.61 -8.34 7.31
CA THR A 60 -10.79 -9.22 6.15
C THR A 60 -9.46 -9.50 5.46
N ILE A 61 -8.61 -8.47 5.30
CA ILE A 61 -7.27 -8.62 4.73
C ILE A 61 -6.43 -9.59 5.58
N ASP A 62 -6.45 -9.42 6.91
CA ASP A 62 -5.73 -10.30 7.83
C ASP A 62 -6.19 -11.77 7.71
N ALA A 63 -7.49 -11.98 7.67
CA ALA A 63 -8.06 -13.32 7.49
C ALA A 63 -7.68 -13.93 6.13
N TYR A 64 -7.70 -13.14 5.06
CA TYR A 64 -7.28 -13.60 3.74
C TYR A 64 -5.79 -13.94 3.70
N PHE A 65 -4.91 -13.09 4.25
CA PHE A 65 -3.48 -13.37 4.30
C PHE A 65 -3.14 -14.58 5.16
N LYS A 66 -3.90 -14.85 6.22
CA LYS A 66 -3.80 -16.10 6.98
C LYS A 66 -4.11 -17.31 6.10
N SER A 67 -5.20 -17.27 5.33
CA SER A 67 -5.54 -18.32 4.37
C SER A 67 -4.44 -18.55 3.32
N VAL A 68 -3.87 -17.48 2.78
CA VAL A 68 -2.71 -17.57 1.86
C VAL A 68 -1.51 -18.22 2.54
N ASN A 69 -1.26 -17.86 3.78
CA ASN A 69 -0.17 -18.41 4.57
C ASN A 69 -0.37 -19.90 4.86
N ASP A 70 -1.60 -20.33 5.18
CA ASP A 70 -1.93 -21.73 5.42
C ASP A 70 -1.74 -22.58 4.15
N ALA A 71 -2.05 -22.01 2.99
CA ALA A 71 -1.80 -22.62 1.68
C ALA A 71 -0.31 -22.64 1.24
N GLY A 72 0.63 -22.22 2.10
CA GLY A 72 2.07 -22.24 1.81
C GLY A 72 2.71 -20.87 1.60
N GLY A 73 1.93 -19.79 1.55
CA GLY A 73 2.41 -18.42 1.34
C GLY A 73 2.71 -18.12 -0.14
N ILE A 74 3.49 -17.10 -0.38
CA ILE A 74 3.87 -16.64 -1.72
C ILE A 74 5.31 -17.10 -2.04
N ASN A 75 5.45 -18.06 -2.94
CA ASN A 75 6.75 -18.67 -3.27
C ASN A 75 7.53 -19.11 -2.01
N GLY A 76 6.83 -19.76 -1.07
CA GLY A 76 7.39 -20.22 0.20
C GLY A 76 7.57 -19.17 1.28
N ARG A 77 7.20 -17.90 1.03
CA ARG A 77 7.25 -16.82 2.02
C ARG A 77 5.88 -16.60 2.65
N LYS A 78 5.86 -16.44 3.96
CA LYS A 78 4.65 -16.05 4.69
C LYS A 78 4.46 -14.53 4.67
N ILE A 79 3.24 -14.08 4.54
CA ILE A 79 2.89 -12.67 4.68
C ILE A 79 2.75 -12.35 6.16
N LYS A 80 3.56 -11.42 6.65
CA LYS A 80 3.39 -10.82 7.97
C LYS A 80 2.64 -9.50 7.82
N PHE A 81 1.36 -9.51 8.14
CA PHE A 81 0.52 -8.34 8.10
C PHE A 81 0.58 -7.59 9.42
N ILE A 82 0.89 -6.28 9.37
CA ILE A 82 0.98 -5.39 10.54
C ILE A 82 0.02 -4.25 10.29
N SER A 83 -1.12 -4.26 10.98
CA SER A 83 -2.15 -3.24 10.86
C SER A 83 -2.28 -2.47 12.16
N LEU A 84 -2.17 -1.13 12.07
CA LEU A 84 -2.19 -0.23 13.21
C LEU A 84 -3.44 0.66 13.19
N ASP A 85 -3.96 0.94 14.39
CA ASP A 85 -5.11 1.82 14.57
C ASP A 85 -4.71 3.29 14.46
N ASP A 86 -5.21 3.98 13.46
CA ASP A 86 -5.04 5.42 13.30
C ASP A 86 -6.27 6.25 13.70
N GLY A 87 -7.39 5.61 14.08
CA GLY A 87 -8.62 6.27 14.49
C GLY A 87 -9.21 7.23 13.43
N TYR A 88 -8.77 7.12 12.16
CA TYR A 88 -9.08 8.06 11.08
C TYR A 88 -8.51 9.48 11.33
N SER A 89 -7.41 9.58 12.09
CA SER A 89 -6.73 10.85 12.41
C SER A 89 -5.46 10.99 11.58
N PRO A 90 -5.33 11.99 10.68
CA PRO A 90 -4.14 12.18 9.87
C PRO A 90 -2.84 12.31 10.66
N PRO A 91 -2.77 13.04 11.80
CA PRO A 91 -1.58 13.07 12.64
C PRO A 91 -1.19 11.68 13.16
N LYS A 92 -2.16 10.90 13.65
CA LYS A 92 -1.92 9.55 14.13
C LYS A 92 -1.52 8.60 13.00
N THR A 93 -2.09 8.78 11.80
CA THR A 93 -1.66 8.02 10.61
C THR A 93 -0.19 8.25 10.31
N VAL A 94 0.29 9.51 10.39
CA VAL A 94 1.72 9.84 10.19
C VAL A 94 2.60 9.12 11.21
N GLU A 95 2.22 9.10 12.48
CA GLU A 95 2.94 8.39 13.54
C GLU A 95 3.00 6.89 13.27
N MET A 96 1.87 6.26 13.02
CA MET A 96 1.77 4.82 12.76
C MET A 96 2.55 4.41 11.51
N VAL A 97 2.49 5.19 10.44
CA VAL A 97 3.23 4.90 9.20
C VAL A 97 4.74 5.06 9.40
N ARG A 98 5.19 6.03 10.18
CA ARG A 98 6.61 6.11 10.56
C ARG A 98 7.07 4.89 11.33
N GLN A 99 6.28 4.41 12.29
CA GLN A 99 6.57 3.16 12.99
C GLN A 99 6.70 2.00 12.01
N LEU A 100 5.71 1.80 11.12
CA LEU A 100 5.72 0.74 10.12
C LEU A 100 6.96 0.78 9.20
N VAL A 101 7.34 1.98 8.73
CA VAL A 101 8.46 2.15 7.80
C VAL A 101 9.81 2.10 8.51
N GLU A 102 9.96 2.81 9.64
CA GLU A 102 11.27 3.04 10.26
C GLU A 102 11.65 1.98 11.30
N GLN A 103 10.65 1.37 11.97
CA GLN A 103 10.87 0.37 13.02
C GLN A 103 10.54 -1.04 12.52
N ASP A 104 9.33 -1.24 12.01
CA ASP A 104 8.89 -2.55 11.54
C ASP A 104 9.52 -2.95 10.21
N LYS A 105 10.03 -1.97 9.43
CA LYS A 105 10.67 -2.18 8.14
C LYS A 105 9.75 -2.93 7.18
N ILE A 106 8.58 -2.38 6.90
CA ILE A 106 7.62 -2.97 5.96
C ILE A 106 8.13 -2.87 4.52
N PHE A 107 7.79 -3.87 3.70
CA PHE A 107 8.03 -3.85 2.26
C PHE A 107 7.09 -2.89 1.52
N ALA A 108 5.83 -2.88 1.90
CA ALA A 108 4.81 -2.01 1.31
C ALA A 108 3.72 -1.66 2.33
N LEU A 109 3.11 -0.49 2.18
CA LEU A 109 1.88 -0.09 2.85
C LEU A 109 0.70 -0.48 1.94
N PHE A 110 -0.20 -1.30 2.44
CA PHE A 110 -1.28 -1.91 1.66
C PHE A 110 -2.65 -1.51 2.18
N GLN A 111 -3.51 -0.97 1.32
CA GLN A 111 -4.92 -0.69 1.64
C GLN A 111 -5.13 0.21 2.88
N SER A 112 -4.23 1.16 3.14
CA SER A 112 -4.49 2.17 4.18
C SER A 112 -5.72 2.99 3.85
N LEU A 113 -6.61 3.17 4.84
CA LEU A 113 -7.92 3.79 4.64
C LEU A 113 -7.87 5.32 4.81
N GLY A 114 -8.66 5.98 3.97
CA GLY A 114 -9.05 7.38 4.16
C GLY A 114 -8.24 8.39 3.36
N THR A 115 -8.94 9.31 2.70
CA THR A 115 -8.32 10.35 1.88
C THR A 115 -7.42 11.29 2.68
N PRO A 116 -7.86 11.87 3.80
CA PRO A 116 -7.00 12.78 4.58
C PRO A 116 -5.81 12.05 5.20
N CYS A 117 -6.01 10.84 5.71
CA CYS A 117 -4.96 10.00 6.28
C CYS A 117 -3.86 9.68 5.26
N ASN A 118 -4.25 9.19 4.09
CA ASN A 118 -3.29 8.88 3.02
C ASN A 118 -2.66 10.13 2.41
N THR A 119 -3.36 11.26 2.36
CA THR A 119 -2.80 12.55 1.93
C THR A 119 -1.66 12.98 2.86
N ALA A 120 -1.81 12.82 4.16
CA ALA A 120 -0.81 13.21 5.15
C ALA A 120 0.52 12.44 5.00
N ILE A 121 0.48 11.20 4.52
CA ILE A 121 1.66 10.34 4.35
C ILE A 121 2.15 10.24 2.91
N HIS A 122 1.41 10.72 1.94
CA HIS A 122 1.66 10.54 0.50
C HIS A 122 3.07 10.94 0.07
N LYS A 123 3.47 12.16 0.44
CA LYS A 123 4.82 12.67 0.13
C LYS A 123 5.92 11.88 0.84
N TYR A 124 5.70 11.53 2.11
CA TYR A 124 6.65 10.76 2.90
C TYR A 124 6.91 9.37 2.30
N MET A 125 5.86 8.63 1.95
CA MET A 125 5.98 7.29 1.34
C MET A 125 6.77 7.35 0.03
N ASN A 126 6.50 8.35 -0.82
CA ASN A 126 7.21 8.55 -2.08
C ASN A 126 8.69 8.95 -1.87
N GLN A 127 9.00 9.80 -0.90
CA GLN A 127 10.37 10.16 -0.53
C GLN A 127 11.16 8.96 0.01
N ARG A 128 10.51 8.12 0.81
CA ARG A 128 11.11 6.89 1.37
C ARG A 128 11.20 5.75 0.35
N LYS A 129 10.56 5.90 -0.82
CA LYS A 129 10.46 4.87 -1.87
C LYS A 129 9.85 3.56 -1.34
N VAL A 130 8.91 3.67 -0.41
CA VAL A 130 8.13 2.54 0.09
C VAL A 130 6.80 2.53 -0.66
N PRO A 131 6.44 1.41 -1.32
CA PRO A 131 5.20 1.33 -2.07
C PRO A 131 3.97 1.57 -1.17
N GLN A 132 3.10 2.50 -1.58
CA GLN A 132 1.78 2.75 -0.99
C GLN A 132 0.75 2.25 -2.01
N ILE A 133 0.33 1.00 -1.86
CA ILE A 133 -0.40 0.29 -2.90
C ILE A 133 -1.86 0.03 -2.52
N TYR A 134 -2.70 0.11 -3.54
CA TYR A 134 -4.15 -0.12 -3.43
C TYR A 134 -4.80 0.76 -2.35
N VAL A 135 -4.42 2.03 -2.31
CA VAL A 135 -4.92 2.99 -1.31
C VAL A 135 -6.44 2.90 -1.22
N ALA A 136 -6.96 2.67 0.00
CA ALA A 136 -8.39 2.46 0.23
C ALA A 136 -9.19 3.78 0.24
N THR A 137 -9.14 4.49 -0.86
CA THR A 137 -9.88 5.73 -1.16
C THR A 137 -9.88 5.98 -2.65
N GLY A 138 -10.95 6.57 -3.16
CA GLY A 138 -11.11 6.89 -4.58
C GLY A 138 -10.73 8.32 -4.94
N ALA A 139 -9.96 9.05 -4.12
CA ALA A 139 -9.52 10.38 -4.52
C ALA A 139 -8.67 10.32 -5.79
N SER A 140 -8.93 11.20 -6.75
CA SER A 140 -8.33 11.20 -8.10
C SER A 140 -6.80 11.36 -8.06
N LYS A 141 -6.28 11.98 -7.02
CA LYS A 141 -4.82 12.21 -6.82
C LYS A 141 -3.97 10.93 -6.76
N TRP A 142 -4.55 9.76 -6.49
CA TRP A 142 -3.81 8.49 -6.47
C TRP A 142 -3.45 7.97 -7.87
N GLY A 143 -3.94 8.61 -8.92
CA GLY A 143 -3.68 8.32 -10.32
C GLY A 143 -2.57 9.16 -10.95
N ASP A 144 -1.65 9.74 -10.19
CA ASP A 144 -0.52 10.55 -10.71
C ASP A 144 0.84 9.82 -10.56
N PRO A 145 1.14 8.85 -11.42
CA PRO A 145 2.41 8.11 -11.35
C PRO A 145 3.63 8.95 -11.74
N LYS A 146 3.44 10.13 -12.34
CA LYS A 146 4.56 11.02 -12.70
C LYS A 146 5.11 11.73 -11.47
N SER A 147 4.23 12.27 -10.64
CA SER A 147 4.63 12.98 -9.41
C SER A 147 4.84 12.03 -8.23
N PHE A 148 4.10 10.90 -8.20
CA PHE A 148 4.06 9.96 -7.08
C PHE A 148 4.18 8.51 -7.54
N PRO A 149 5.35 8.10 -8.06
CA PRO A 149 5.54 6.77 -8.67
C PRO A 149 5.43 5.60 -7.69
N TRP A 150 5.43 5.87 -6.38
CA TRP A 150 5.32 4.86 -5.31
C TRP A 150 3.92 4.75 -4.73
N THR A 151 2.93 5.43 -5.34
CA THR A 151 1.53 5.38 -4.89
C THR A 151 0.63 4.86 -5.98
N MET A 152 -0.30 3.99 -5.61
CA MET A 152 -1.29 3.40 -6.50
C MET A 152 -2.65 3.32 -5.80
N GLY A 153 -3.68 3.88 -6.42
CA GLY A 153 -5.08 3.71 -6.01
C GLY A 153 -5.63 2.33 -6.37
N PHE A 154 -6.82 2.03 -5.89
CA PHE A 154 -7.53 0.77 -6.16
C PHE A 154 -8.96 1.00 -6.65
N GLN A 155 -9.68 1.89 -6.00
CA GLN A 155 -11.09 2.15 -6.28
C GLN A 155 -11.26 3.02 -7.54
N PRO A 156 -12.40 2.94 -8.24
CA PRO A 156 -12.80 3.98 -9.19
C PRO A 156 -12.71 5.36 -8.53
N ASP A 157 -12.24 6.36 -9.30
CA ASP A 157 -12.10 7.69 -8.73
C ASP A 157 -13.45 8.35 -8.44
N TYR A 158 -13.50 9.13 -7.37
CA TYR A 158 -14.71 9.77 -6.87
C TYR A 158 -15.30 10.78 -7.87
N HIS A 159 -14.44 11.45 -8.63
CA HIS A 159 -14.89 12.39 -9.64
C HIS A 159 -15.68 11.65 -10.74
N THR A 160 -15.18 10.54 -11.25
CA THR A 160 -15.89 9.71 -12.24
C THR A 160 -17.20 9.15 -11.69
N ALA A 161 -17.16 8.63 -10.45
CA ALA A 161 -18.37 8.13 -9.80
C ALA A 161 -19.45 9.22 -9.67
N ALA A 162 -19.06 10.43 -9.27
CA ALA A 162 -19.97 11.55 -9.13
C ALA A 162 -20.57 12.03 -10.47
N VAL A 163 -19.79 11.99 -11.55
CA VAL A 163 -20.33 12.23 -12.91
C VAL A 163 -21.45 11.26 -13.25
N ILE A 164 -21.28 9.98 -12.91
CA ILE A 164 -22.28 8.95 -13.16
C ILE A 164 -23.54 9.21 -12.33
N TYR A 165 -23.38 9.55 -11.04
CA TYR A 165 -24.52 9.86 -10.16
C TYR A 165 -25.32 11.05 -10.65
N ALA A 166 -24.67 12.14 -11.07
CA ALA A 166 -25.34 13.31 -11.61
C ALA A 166 -26.14 12.97 -12.88
N LYS A 167 -25.52 12.23 -13.81
CA LYS A 167 -26.21 11.80 -15.04
C LYS A 167 -27.40 10.88 -14.74
N HIS A 168 -27.27 9.99 -13.75
CA HIS A 168 -28.37 9.14 -13.32
C HIS A 168 -29.55 9.95 -12.79
N ILE A 169 -29.29 10.95 -11.96
CA ILE A 169 -30.32 11.83 -11.40
C ILE A 169 -31.03 12.59 -12.53
N LEU A 170 -30.29 13.21 -13.44
CA LEU A 170 -30.88 13.94 -14.58
C LEU A 170 -31.78 13.06 -15.46
N ALA A 171 -31.42 11.80 -15.63
CA ALA A 171 -32.17 10.88 -16.46
C ALA A 171 -33.42 10.30 -15.77
N ASN A 172 -33.46 10.20 -14.46
CA ASN A 172 -34.44 9.40 -13.74
C ASN A 172 -35.25 10.19 -12.69
N VAL A 173 -34.81 11.40 -12.29
CA VAL A 173 -35.49 12.17 -11.26
C VAL A 173 -35.98 13.49 -11.85
N LYS A 174 -37.30 13.57 -12.10
CA LYS A 174 -37.91 14.81 -12.57
C LYS A 174 -37.91 15.86 -11.45
N ASP A 175 -37.65 17.13 -11.81
CA ASP A 175 -37.66 18.28 -10.90
C ASP A 175 -36.76 18.05 -9.64
N ALA A 176 -35.60 17.44 -9.85
CA ALA A 176 -34.68 17.10 -8.78
C ALA A 176 -34.27 18.32 -7.95
N LYS A 177 -34.28 18.17 -6.62
CA LYS A 177 -33.69 19.11 -5.66
C LYS A 177 -32.59 18.39 -4.90
N ILE A 178 -31.36 18.88 -4.95
CA ILE A 178 -30.17 18.18 -4.48
C ILE A 178 -29.60 18.90 -3.29
N GLY A 179 -29.44 18.19 -2.17
CA GLY A 179 -28.62 18.59 -1.05
C GLY A 179 -27.33 17.78 -1.05
N ILE A 180 -26.18 18.43 -0.82
CA ILE A 180 -24.87 17.77 -0.70
C ILE A 180 -24.33 17.99 0.70
N LEU A 181 -24.05 16.91 1.42
CA LEU A 181 -23.25 16.90 2.63
C LEU A 181 -21.93 16.19 2.33
N MET A 182 -20.79 16.87 2.52
CA MET A 182 -19.49 16.30 2.16
C MET A 182 -18.43 16.58 3.22
N GLN A 183 -17.42 15.68 3.28
CA GLN A 183 -16.19 15.91 4.05
C GLN A 183 -15.40 17.06 3.41
N ASN A 184 -14.87 17.98 4.21
CA ASN A 184 -14.13 19.14 3.71
C ASN A 184 -12.65 18.79 3.40
N ASP A 185 -12.46 17.90 2.45
CA ASP A 185 -11.14 17.46 1.98
C ASP A 185 -11.18 17.11 0.48
N ASP A 186 -10.13 16.46 -0.03
CA ASP A 186 -10.05 16.06 -1.43
C ASP A 186 -11.14 15.02 -1.81
N TYR A 187 -11.61 14.20 -0.85
CA TYR A 187 -12.71 13.26 -1.06
C TYR A 187 -14.00 14.00 -1.43
N GLY A 188 -14.43 14.91 -0.58
CA GLY A 188 -15.66 15.68 -0.84
C GLY A 188 -15.53 16.59 -2.05
N LYS A 189 -14.37 17.22 -2.24
CA LYS A 189 -14.11 18.09 -3.40
C LYS A 189 -14.15 17.34 -4.72
N ASP A 190 -13.59 16.13 -4.79
CA ASP A 190 -13.64 15.29 -5.99
C ASP A 190 -15.09 14.92 -6.35
N TYR A 191 -15.90 14.54 -5.34
CA TYR A 191 -17.32 14.27 -5.56
C TYR A 191 -18.06 15.52 -6.03
N LEU A 192 -17.87 16.66 -5.39
CA LEU A 192 -18.54 17.90 -5.77
C LEU A 192 -18.19 18.31 -7.21
N ASN A 193 -16.91 18.28 -7.56
CA ASN A 193 -16.44 18.68 -8.88
C ASN A 193 -16.93 17.72 -9.96
N GLY A 194 -16.87 16.43 -9.71
CA GLY A 194 -17.42 15.41 -10.61
C GLY A 194 -18.94 15.53 -10.79
N PHE A 195 -19.65 15.79 -9.68
CA PHE A 195 -21.09 15.94 -9.70
C PHE A 195 -21.51 17.16 -10.53
N LYS A 196 -20.90 18.34 -10.30
CA LYS A 196 -21.14 19.54 -11.11
C LYS A 196 -20.85 19.30 -12.60
N LYS A 197 -19.74 18.62 -12.91
CA LYS A 197 -19.40 18.24 -14.28
C LYS A 197 -20.46 17.33 -14.90
N GLY A 198 -20.97 16.38 -14.14
CA GLY A 198 -22.02 15.47 -14.60
C GLY A 198 -23.37 16.13 -14.82
N LEU A 199 -23.73 17.13 -14.00
CA LEU A 199 -24.92 17.95 -14.19
C LEU A 199 -24.82 18.80 -15.46
N GLY A 200 -23.63 19.30 -15.77
CA GLY A 200 -23.41 20.19 -16.92
C GLY A 200 -23.90 21.62 -16.68
N LYS A 201 -23.54 22.51 -17.61
CA LYS A 201 -23.92 23.92 -17.53
C LYS A 201 -25.42 24.08 -17.56
N GLY A 202 -25.96 24.90 -16.66
CA GLY A 202 -27.40 25.22 -16.56
C GLY A 202 -28.18 24.29 -15.63
N ASN A 203 -27.56 23.24 -15.10
CA ASN A 203 -28.21 22.36 -14.11
C ASN A 203 -27.56 22.43 -12.71
N GLU A 204 -26.53 23.27 -12.51
CA GLU A 204 -25.86 23.40 -11.21
C GLU A 204 -26.79 24.01 -10.15
N GLU A 205 -27.79 24.76 -10.55
CA GLU A 205 -28.84 25.32 -9.69
C GLU A 205 -29.73 24.25 -9.01
N LEU A 206 -29.72 23.02 -9.53
CA LEU A 206 -30.36 21.89 -8.85
C LEU A 206 -29.74 21.60 -7.48
N ILE A 207 -28.48 22.04 -7.26
CA ILE A 207 -27.82 21.97 -5.95
C ILE A 207 -28.33 23.12 -5.09
N GLY A 208 -29.40 22.88 -4.35
CA GLY A 208 -30.02 23.88 -3.48
C GLY A 208 -29.29 24.09 -2.16
N GLN A 209 -28.56 23.08 -1.66
CA GLN A 209 -27.83 23.14 -0.39
C GLN A 209 -26.48 22.41 -0.49
N LEU A 210 -25.45 23.02 0.11
CA LEU A 210 -24.14 22.42 0.28
C LEU A 210 -23.69 22.63 1.73
N ALA A 211 -23.41 21.54 2.42
CA ALA A 211 -22.86 21.54 3.78
C ALA A 211 -21.58 20.70 3.84
N THR A 212 -20.69 21.06 4.71
CA THR A 212 -19.44 20.33 4.94
C THR A 212 -19.30 19.91 6.39
N TYR A 213 -18.54 18.85 6.62
CA TYR A 213 -18.06 18.45 7.94
C TYR A 213 -16.54 18.24 7.89
N GLU A 214 -15.90 18.44 9.03
CA GLU A 214 -14.46 18.23 9.17
C GLU A 214 -14.16 16.78 9.58
N VAL A 215 -12.94 16.32 9.25
CA VAL A 215 -12.41 15.11 9.86
C VAL A 215 -12.21 15.37 11.33
N THR A 216 -12.81 14.57 12.17
CA THR A 216 -12.62 14.69 13.63
C THR A 216 -11.21 14.23 13.99
N ASP A 217 -10.48 15.11 14.68
CA ASP A 217 -9.18 14.77 15.31
C ASP A 217 -9.37 13.84 16.51
#